data_c21e343d776965348ecab271321ebb93
#
_entry.id   c21e343d776965348ecab271321ebb93
#
_cell.length_a   1.000
_cell.length_b   1.000
_cell.length_c   1.000
_cell.angle_alpha   90.00
_cell.angle_beta   90.00
_cell.angle_gamma   90.00
#
_symmetry.space_group_name_H-M   'P 1'
#
loop_
_entity.id
_entity.type
_entity.pdbx_description
1 polymer ?
#
loop_
_entity_poly.entity_id
_entity_poly.type
_entity_poly.pdbx_seq_one_letter_code
_entity_poly.pdbx_strand_id
1 'polypeptide(L)'
;MSRTWCQTIAAALFICSAPIAAASAGENGLCEREMARAARIHGIPLGILYAVGLTETGQRGALHPYALGAEGQTLFARNVSEAVTSFETMRQKGLRLIDLGCMQINHYYHGSNFESVQAMFDPAKNVDYAARFLKELRAREGSWTMAVARYNAGPNNDPAQKRYVCRVVANLVSSGFGAWTEQARSLCQPRTT
;
A
#
# COMPACT_ATOMS: atom_id res chain seq x y z
N MET A 1 -81.47 17.15 19.99
CA MET A 1 -80.42 17.13 21.04
C MET A 1 -79.52 15.94 20.76
N SER A 2 -78.45 16.15 20.02
CA SER A 2 -77.46 15.13 19.68
C SER A 2 -76.06 15.67 19.94
N ARG A 3 -75.39 15.09 20.89
CA ARG A 3 -74.00 15.42 21.27
C ARG A 3 -73.05 14.63 20.40
N THR A 4 -72.28 15.34 19.53
CA THR A 4 -71.15 14.77 18.79
C THR A 4 -69.92 14.70 19.67
N TRP A 5 -69.40 13.46 19.84
CA TRP A 5 -68.14 13.18 20.52
C TRP A 5 -67.01 13.34 19.50
N CYS A 6 -66.10 14.24 19.80
CA CYS A 6 -64.83 14.41 19.04
C CYS A 6 -63.81 13.48 19.68
N GLN A 7 -63.42 12.41 18.97
CA GLN A 7 -62.29 11.54 19.37
C GLN A 7 -61.02 12.06 18.76
N THR A 8 -60.12 12.55 19.61
CA THR A 8 -58.76 12.91 19.26
C THR A 8 -57.87 11.67 19.17
N ILE A 9 -57.41 11.32 17.97
CA ILE A 9 -56.44 10.25 17.72
C ILE A 9 -55.05 10.82 17.95
N ALA A 10 -54.39 10.41 19.03
CA ALA A 10 -52.99 10.72 19.25
C ALA A 10 -52.14 9.75 18.43
N ALA A 11 -51.50 10.24 17.35
CA ALA A 11 -50.52 9.46 16.59
C ALA A 11 -49.19 9.41 17.36
N ALA A 12 -48.85 8.26 17.92
CA ALA A 12 -47.54 8.02 18.50
C ALA A 12 -46.50 7.78 17.39
N LEU A 13 -45.65 8.74 17.17
CA LEU A 13 -44.48 8.60 16.29
C LEU A 13 -43.45 7.69 16.98
N PHE A 14 -43.40 6.43 16.58
CA PHE A 14 -42.28 5.53 16.92
C PHE A 14 -41.06 5.93 16.08
N ILE A 15 -40.11 6.66 16.67
CA ILE A 15 -38.80 6.87 16.11
C ILE A 15 -38.02 5.57 16.26
N CYS A 16 -37.95 4.78 15.18
CA CYS A 16 -37.14 3.59 15.10
C CYS A 16 -35.68 4.05 14.97
N SER A 17 -34.96 4.11 16.09
CA SER A 17 -33.51 4.33 16.12
C SER A 17 -32.82 3.04 15.65
N ALA A 18 -32.56 2.92 14.36
CA ALA A 18 -31.69 1.87 13.86
C ALA A 18 -30.27 2.11 14.43
N PRO A 19 -29.62 1.10 15.05
CA PRO A 19 -28.23 1.24 15.42
C PRO A 19 -27.41 1.42 14.14
N ILE A 20 -26.73 2.56 14.00
CA ILE A 20 -25.68 2.73 13.02
C ILE A 20 -24.60 1.72 13.43
N ALA A 21 -24.57 0.57 12.77
CA ALA A 21 -23.44 -0.34 12.86
C ALA A 21 -22.21 0.47 12.42
N ALA A 22 -21.37 0.82 13.41
CA ALA A 22 -20.03 1.30 13.13
C ALA A 22 -19.36 0.19 12.30
N ALA A 23 -19.26 0.39 10.99
CA ALA A 23 -18.45 -0.46 10.14
C ALA A 23 -17.08 -0.46 10.81
N SER A 24 -16.65 -1.63 11.30
CA SER A 24 -15.30 -1.84 11.75
C SER A 24 -14.43 -1.37 10.57
N ALA A 25 -13.70 -0.28 10.77
CA ALA A 25 -12.61 0.11 9.88
C ALA A 25 -11.56 -0.99 10.03
N GLY A 26 -11.83 -2.11 9.35
CA GLY A 26 -10.96 -3.26 9.31
C GLY A 26 -9.60 -2.83 8.78
N GLU A 27 -8.61 -3.68 8.94
CA GLU A 27 -7.22 -3.51 8.46
C GLU A 27 -7.14 -3.21 6.96
N ASN A 28 -8.26 -3.38 6.24
CA ASN A 28 -8.46 -2.97 4.86
C ASN A 28 -8.32 -1.45 4.71
N GLY A 29 -7.37 -1.03 3.89
CA GLY A 29 -7.11 0.38 3.59
C GLY A 29 -6.14 1.08 4.54
N LEU A 30 -5.46 0.38 5.47
CA LEU A 30 -4.43 0.97 6.34
C LEU A 30 -3.27 1.53 5.50
N CYS A 31 -2.75 0.75 4.57
CA CYS A 31 -1.66 1.18 3.68
C CYS A 31 -2.09 2.37 2.84
N GLU A 32 -3.28 2.32 2.25
CA GLU A 32 -3.82 3.36 1.36
C GLU A 32 -4.02 4.69 2.09
N ARG A 33 -4.53 4.66 3.33
CA ARG A 33 -4.68 5.88 4.14
C ARG A 33 -3.33 6.52 4.44
N GLU A 34 -2.34 5.70 4.81
CA GLU A 34 -1.00 6.20 5.09
C GLU A 34 -0.29 6.69 3.84
N MET A 35 -0.51 6.07 2.68
CA MET A 35 -0.03 6.57 1.39
C MET A 35 -0.62 7.95 1.06
N ALA A 36 -1.93 8.13 1.25
CA ALA A 36 -2.57 9.44 1.03
C ALA A 36 -2.03 10.52 1.99
N ARG A 37 -1.73 10.14 3.25
CA ARG A 37 -1.10 11.02 4.23
C ARG A 37 0.33 11.38 3.82
N ALA A 38 1.16 10.39 3.54
CA ALA A 38 2.57 10.57 3.18
C ALA A 38 2.74 11.34 1.86
N ALA A 39 1.88 11.11 0.87
CA ALA A 39 1.86 11.84 -0.39
C ALA A 39 1.73 13.35 -0.14
N ARG A 40 0.80 13.76 0.74
CA ARG A 40 0.62 15.18 1.09
C ARG A 40 1.80 15.75 1.87
N ILE A 41 2.32 15.03 2.86
CA ILE A 41 3.42 15.49 3.72
C ILE A 41 4.71 15.68 2.92
N HIS A 42 5.04 14.71 2.08
CA HIS A 42 6.31 14.70 1.35
C HIS A 42 6.25 15.31 -0.05
N GLY A 43 5.04 15.68 -0.52
CA GLY A 43 4.85 16.25 -1.87
C GLY A 43 5.12 15.24 -2.99
N ILE A 44 4.75 13.97 -2.77
CA ILE A 44 4.91 12.88 -3.74
C ILE A 44 3.56 12.63 -4.44
N PRO A 45 3.51 12.41 -5.76
CA PRO A 45 2.27 12.01 -6.41
C PRO A 45 1.71 10.73 -5.80
N LEU A 46 0.46 10.78 -5.28
CA LEU A 46 -0.18 9.62 -4.63
C LEU A 46 -0.17 8.38 -5.52
N GLY A 47 -0.40 8.56 -6.83
CA GLY A 47 -0.38 7.46 -7.79
C GLY A 47 0.95 6.70 -7.82
N ILE A 48 2.09 7.37 -7.59
CA ILE A 48 3.39 6.72 -7.50
C ILE A 48 3.47 5.81 -6.27
N LEU A 49 3.12 6.32 -5.08
CA LEU A 49 3.11 5.51 -3.85
C LEU A 49 2.16 4.32 -3.98
N TYR A 50 0.95 4.56 -4.50
CA TYR A 50 -0.06 3.52 -4.64
C TYR A 50 0.35 2.44 -5.64
N ALA A 51 0.86 2.84 -6.81
CA ALA A 51 1.30 1.89 -7.83
C ALA A 51 2.53 1.06 -7.40
N VAL A 52 3.47 1.67 -6.65
CA VAL A 52 4.58 0.95 -6.02
C VAL A 52 4.02 -0.05 -5.01
N GLY A 53 3.19 0.38 -4.06
CA GLY A 53 2.59 -0.50 -3.07
C GLY A 53 1.82 -1.68 -3.69
N LEU A 54 1.01 -1.43 -4.72
CA LEU A 54 0.34 -2.50 -5.47
C LEU A 54 1.32 -3.47 -6.13
N THR A 55 2.48 -2.99 -6.55
CA THR A 55 3.52 -3.85 -7.13
C THR A 55 4.19 -4.71 -6.07
N GLU A 56 4.30 -4.20 -4.85
CA GLU A 56 4.96 -4.87 -3.72
C GLU A 56 4.03 -5.88 -3.02
N THR A 57 2.85 -5.43 -2.61
CA THR A 57 1.96 -6.25 -1.76
C THR A 57 0.55 -6.41 -2.32
N GLY A 58 0.27 -5.87 -3.52
CA GLY A 58 -1.06 -5.91 -4.11
C GLY A 58 -1.56 -7.33 -4.36
N GLN A 59 -2.61 -7.73 -3.65
CA GLN A 59 -3.33 -8.96 -3.88
C GLN A 59 -4.81 -8.64 -4.07
N ARG A 60 -5.36 -9.00 -5.23
CA ARG A 60 -6.77 -8.71 -5.57
C ARG A 60 -7.13 -7.23 -5.43
N GLY A 61 -6.18 -6.32 -5.68
CA GLY A 61 -6.38 -4.87 -5.59
C GLY A 61 -6.30 -4.27 -4.18
N ALA A 62 -6.00 -5.07 -3.15
CA ALA A 62 -5.79 -4.61 -1.78
C ALA A 62 -4.30 -4.67 -1.39
N LEU A 63 -3.88 -3.74 -0.55
CA LEU A 63 -2.54 -3.70 0.03
C LEU A 63 -2.52 -4.40 1.40
N HIS A 64 -1.37 -5.00 1.74
CA HIS A 64 -1.25 -5.81 2.95
C HIS A 64 -0.18 -5.27 3.89
N PRO A 65 -0.57 -4.71 5.08
CA PRO A 65 0.38 -4.12 6.01
C PRO A 65 1.32 -5.13 6.68
N TYR A 66 0.91 -6.39 6.76
CA TYR A 66 1.66 -7.47 7.42
C TYR A 66 2.22 -8.48 6.41
N ALA A 67 2.56 -8.00 5.22
CA ALA A 67 3.20 -8.82 4.21
C ALA A 67 4.70 -8.98 4.50
N LEU A 68 5.23 -10.19 4.23
CA LEU A 68 6.65 -10.51 4.27
C LEU A 68 7.06 -11.13 2.93
N GLY A 69 8.06 -10.57 2.28
CA GLY A 69 8.67 -11.11 1.07
C GLY A 69 10.04 -11.71 1.34
N ALA A 70 10.31 -12.92 0.88
CA ALA A 70 11.64 -13.54 0.92
C ALA A 70 11.76 -14.59 -0.19
N GLU A 71 12.89 -14.63 -0.88
CA GLU A 71 13.20 -15.64 -1.92
C GLU A 71 12.11 -15.78 -3.00
N GLY A 72 11.47 -14.66 -3.37
CA GLY A 72 10.42 -14.62 -4.39
C GLY A 72 9.05 -15.13 -3.92
N GLN A 73 8.89 -15.44 -2.64
CA GLN A 73 7.63 -15.81 -2.02
C GLN A 73 7.12 -14.69 -1.13
N THR A 74 5.80 -14.53 -1.05
CA THR A 74 5.16 -13.56 -0.14
C THR A 74 4.23 -14.28 0.82
N LEU A 75 4.41 -14.02 2.11
CA LEU A 75 3.53 -14.46 3.18
C LEU A 75 2.68 -13.26 3.63
N PHE A 76 1.40 -13.48 3.86
CA PHE A 76 0.47 -12.48 4.39
C PHE A 76 0.02 -12.90 5.78
N ALA A 77 0.56 -12.25 6.81
CA ALA A 77 0.17 -12.49 8.19
C ALA A 77 -1.14 -11.74 8.50
N ARG A 78 -1.89 -12.27 9.46
CA ARG A 78 -3.20 -11.71 9.86
C ARG A 78 -3.10 -10.47 10.74
N ASN A 79 -1.97 -10.33 11.45
CA ASN A 79 -1.71 -9.23 12.37
C ASN A 79 -0.21 -9.07 12.59
N VAL A 80 0.18 -7.99 13.28
CA VAL A 80 1.59 -7.67 13.53
C VAL A 80 2.32 -8.73 14.35
N SER A 81 1.68 -9.37 15.32
CA SER A 81 2.31 -10.42 16.15
C SER A 81 2.69 -11.63 15.31
N GLU A 82 1.80 -12.09 14.44
CA GLU A 82 2.06 -13.19 13.50
C GLU A 82 3.16 -12.80 12.49
N ALA A 83 3.16 -11.55 12.02
CA ALA A 83 4.18 -11.05 11.10
C ALA A 83 5.58 -11.06 11.75
N VAL A 84 5.69 -10.58 12.99
CA VAL A 84 6.95 -10.58 13.74
C VAL A 84 7.44 -12.01 13.98
N THR A 85 6.56 -12.93 14.43
CA THR A 85 6.90 -14.33 14.62
C THR A 85 7.38 -15.01 13.32
N SER A 86 6.71 -14.69 12.20
CA SER A 86 7.10 -15.19 10.88
C SER A 86 8.48 -14.66 10.46
N PHE A 87 8.73 -13.38 10.68
CA PHE A 87 10.04 -12.77 10.44
C PHE A 87 11.14 -13.47 11.25
N GLU A 88 10.95 -13.65 12.53
CA GLU A 88 11.91 -14.32 13.41
C GLU A 88 12.19 -15.76 12.94
N THR A 89 11.14 -16.50 12.55
CA THR A 89 11.26 -17.83 11.99
C THR A 89 12.09 -17.84 10.70
N MET A 90 11.85 -16.88 9.79
CA MET A 90 12.65 -16.73 8.57
C MET A 90 14.11 -16.42 8.89
N ARG A 91 14.37 -15.54 9.87
CA ARG A 91 15.73 -15.22 10.33
C ARG A 91 16.45 -16.43 10.93
N GLN A 92 15.78 -17.25 11.73
CA GLN A 92 16.33 -18.49 12.28
C GLN A 92 16.68 -19.52 11.20
N LYS A 93 15.93 -19.53 10.09
CA LYS A 93 16.26 -20.35 8.91
C LYS A 93 17.40 -19.77 8.05
N GLY A 94 18.02 -18.67 8.47
CA GLY A 94 19.16 -18.05 7.78
C GLY A 94 18.78 -17.05 6.68
N LEU A 95 17.49 -16.77 6.46
CA LEU A 95 17.06 -15.77 5.46
C LEU A 95 17.48 -14.36 5.92
N ARG A 96 18.20 -13.65 5.06
CA ARG A 96 18.72 -12.31 5.38
C ARG A 96 17.94 -11.19 4.70
N LEU A 97 17.57 -11.40 3.43
CA LEU A 97 16.84 -10.44 2.63
C LEU A 97 15.35 -10.72 2.81
N ILE A 98 14.72 -9.97 3.71
CA ILE A 98 13.29 -10.10 4.02
C ILE A 98 12.68 -8.71 3.88
N ASP A 99 11.65 -8.61 3.04
CA ASP A 99 10.92 -7.37 2.75
C ASP A 99 9.67 -7.32 3.61
N LEU A 100 9.36 -6.16 4.21
CA LEU A 100 8.36 -6.04 5.26
C LEU A 100 7.35 -4.92 4.99
N GLY A 101 6.08 -5.21 5.25
CA GLY A 101 4.99 -4.23 5.34
C GLY A 101 4.44 -3.75 4.00
N CYS A 102 3.62 -2.70 4.04
CA CYS A 102 2.89 -2.12 2.90
C CYS A 102 3.77 -1.89 1.66
N MET A 103 4.99 -1.42 1.89
CA MET A 103 5.92 -0.98 0.86
C MET A 103 7.11 -1.92 0.70
N GLN A 104 7.09 -3.10 1.32
CA GLN A 104 8.12 -4.14 1.25
C GLN A 104 9.54 -3.59 1.46
N ILE A 105 9.72 -2.93 2.60
CA ILE A 105 11.03 -2.38 2.98
C ILE A 105 11.95 -3.51 3.41
N ASN A 106 13.08 -3.66 2.73
CA ASN A 106 14.05 -4.72 3.02
C ASN A 106 14.72 -4.49 4.38
N HIS A 107 14.55 -5.46 5.29
CA HIS A 107 15.10 -5.38 6.64
C HIS A 107 16.63 -5.31 6.66
N TYR A 108 17.31 -6.04 5.79
CA TYR A 108 18.77 -6.09 5.78
C TYR A 108 19.40 -4.71 5.46
N TYR A 109 18.83 -4.00 4.50
CA TYR A 109 19.37 -2.71 4.05
C TYR A 109 18.81 -1.52 4.84
N HIS A 110 17.61 -1.61 5.35
CA HIS A 110 16.86 -0.46 5.90
C HIS A 110 16.43 -0.64 7.35
N GLY A 111 16.58 -1.83 7.94
CA GLY A 111 16.09 -2.12 9.30
C GLY A 111 16.63 -1.18 10.37
N SER A 112 17.88 -0.71 10.23
CA SER A 112 18.49 0.25 11.17
C SER A 112 17.83 1.62 11.21
N ASN A 113 16.95 1.94 10.25
CA ASN A 113 16.17 3.18 10.22
C ASN A 113 14.85 3.07 11.01
N PHE A 114 14.59 1.93 11.63
CA PHE A 114 13.39 1.66 12.43
C PHE A 114 13.79 1.24 13.84
N GLU A 115 12.95 1.57 14.80
CA GLU A 115 13.17 1.26 16.24
C GLU A 115 13.13 -0.26 16.51
N SER A 116 12.37 -1.00 15.68
CA SER A 116 12.18 -2.45 15.80
C SER A 116 11.61 -3.04 14.52
N VAL A 117 11.65 -4.37 14.40
CA VAL A 117 10.94 -5.12 13.34
C VAL A 117 9.43 -4.84 13.39
N GLN A 118 8.85 -4.77 14.57
CA GLN A 118 7.44 -4.42 14.74
C GLN A 118 7.12 -3.03 14.15
N ALA A 119 8.02 -2.05 14.31
CA ALA A 119 7.86 -0.72 13.73
C ALA A 119 7.91 -0.75 12.19
N MET A 120 8.59 -1.70 11.57
CA MET A 120 8.59 -1.87 10.12
C MET A 120 7.23 -2.37 9.58
N PHE A 121 6.41 -3.03 10.41
CA PHE A 121 5.04 -3.44 10.07
C PHE A 121 4.00 -2.37 10.41
N ASP A 122 4.35 -1.30 11.11
CA ASP A 122 3.45 -0.16 11.33
C ASP A 122 3.21 0.55 9.99
N PRO A 123 1.98 0.60 9.48
CA PRO A 123 1.70 1.18 8.17
C PRO A 123 2.14 2.64 8.04
N ALA A 124 2.00 3.44 9.12
CA ALA A 124 2.39 4.84 9.11
C ALA A 124 3.91 5.00 8.97
N LYS A 125 4.69 4.23 9.74
CA LYS A 125 6.16 4.27 9.70
C LYS A 125 6.72 3.67 8.41
N ASN A 126 6.15 2.55 7.96
CA ASN A 126 6.57 1.85 6.75
C ASN A 126 6.36 2.72 5.50
N VAL A 127 5.17 3.29 5.35
CA VAL A 127 4.82 4.14 4.19
C VAL A 127 5.56 5.47 4.25
N ASP A 128 5.71 6.08 5.44
CA ASP A 128 6.47 7.33 5.60
C ASP A 128 7.94 7.15 5.18
N TYR A 129 8.56 6.07 5.64
CA TYR A 129 9.93 5.73 5.25
C TYR A 129 10.06 5.55 3.74
N ALA A 130 9.19 4.75 3.13
CA ALA A 130 9.19 4.52 1.69
C ALA A 130 8.99 5.81 0.88
N ALA A 131 8.11 6.70 1.34
CA ALA A 131 7.87 7.99 0.72
C ALA A 131 9.14 8.87 0.74
N ARG A 132 9.81 8.99 1.88
CA ARG A 132 11.08 9.73 1.98
C ARG A 132 12.14 9.11 1.07
N PHE A 133 12.30 7.81 1.09
CA PHE A 133 13.26 7.09 0.26
C PHE A 133 12.99 7.30 -1.25
N LEU A 134 11.74 7.21 -1.70
CA LEU A 134 11.36 7.52 -3.09
C LEU A 134 11.65 8.97 -3.46
N LYS A 135 11.44 9.92 -2.54
CA LYS A 135 11.76 11.34 -2.75
C LYS A 135 13.26 11.57 -2.91
N GLU A 136 14.08 10.92 -2.08
CA GLU A 136 15.55 10.96 -2.17
C GLU A 136 16.03 10.36 -3.51
N LEU A 137 15.47 9.20 -3.89
CA LEU A 137 15.73 8.59 -5.19
C LEU A 137 15.35 9.53 -6.33
N ARG A 138 14.19 10.20 -6.26
CA ARG A 138 13.76 11.16 -7.28
C ARG A 138 14.71 12.34 -7.40
N ALA A 139 15.20 12.87 -6.29
CA ALA A 139 16.17 13.97 -6.26
C ALA A 139 17.50 13.55 -6.89
N ARG A 140 17.97 12.34 -6.61
CA ARG A 140 19.23 11.80 -7.12
C ARG A 140 19.16 11.41 -8.60
N GLU A 141 18.08 10.75 -9.01
CA GLU A 141 17.96 10.14 -10.35
C GLU A 141 17.28 11.07 -11.38
N GLY A 142 16.76 12.22 -10.98
CA GLY A 142 16.18 13.21 -11.88
C GLY A 142 14.76 12.90 -12.39
N SER A 143 14.22 11.69 -12.24
CA SER A 143 12.88 11.30 -12.70
C SER A 143 12.18 10.30 -11.79
N TRP A 144 10.85 10.30 -11.77
CA TRP A 144 10.08 9.30 -11.02
C TRP A 144 10.27 7.89 -11.58
N THR A 145 10.41 7.75 -12.89
CA THR A 145 10.69 6.46 -13.54
C THR A 145 11.97 5.84 -13.02
N MET A 146 13.04 6.64 -12.94
CA MET A 146 14.33 6.15 -12.42
C MET A 146 14.27 5.94 -10.90
N ALA A 147 13.58 6.80 -10.14
CA ALA A 147 13.37 6.59 -8.71
C ALA A 147 12.68 5.24 -8.43
N VAL A 148 11.62 4.95 -9.15
CA VAL A 148 10.89 3.67 -9.07
C VAL A 148 11.80 2.50 -9.48
N ALA A 149 12.59 2.64 -10.55
CA ALA A 149 13.55 1.61 -10.96
C ALA A 149 14.56 1.28 -9.85
N ARG A 150 15.10 2.32 -9.20
CA ARG A 150 16.08 2.19 -8.11
C ARG A 150 15.49 1.70 -6.79
N TYR A 151 14.21 1.90 -6.58
CA TYR A 151 13.52 1.46 -5.37
C TYR A 151 13.59 -0.07 -5.20
N ASN A 152 13.37 -0.82 -6.27
CA ASN A 152 13.37 -2.28 -6.25
C ASN A 152 14.73 -2.90 -6.60
N ALA A 153 15.42 -2.30 -7.59
CA ALA A 153 16.67 -2.86 -8.09
C ALA A 153 17.79 -1.80 -8.02
N GLY A 154 18.87 -2.17 -7.38
CA GLY A 154 20.06 -1.33 -7.29
C GLY A 154 20.62 -0.90 -8.66
N PRO A 155 21.69 -0.12 -8.70
CA PRO A 155 22.36 0.27 -9.94
C PRO A 155 22.84 -0.98 -10.70
N ASN A 156 22.91 -0.87 -12.02
CA ASN A 156 23.44 -1.91 -12.92
C ASN A 156 22.61 -3.20 -13.04
N ASN A 157 21.29 -3.11 -12.80
CA ASN A 157 20.36 -4.23 -13.01
C ASN A 157 19.20 -3.83 -13.93
N ASP A 158 19.53 -3.37 -15.14
CA ASP A 158 18.58 -2.83 -16.10
C ASP A 158 17.39 -3.77 -16.44
N PRO A 159 17.60 -5.10 -16.63
CA PRO A 159 16.47 -5.98 -16.88
C PRO A 159 15.46 -6.05 -15.72
N ALA A 160 15.94 -6.08 -14.46
CA ALA A 160 15.07 -6.10 -13.29
C ALA A 160 14.37 -4.75 -13.10
N GLN A 161 15.09 -3.65 -13.28
CA GLN A 161 14.55 -2.30 -13.23
C GLN A 161 13.44 -2.11 -14.25
N LYS A 162 13.67 -2.50 -15.52
CA LYS A 162 12.66 -2.40 -16.57
C LYS A 162 11.41 -3.20 -16.23
N ARG A 163 11.55 -4.46 -15.82
CA ARG A 163 10.40 -5.31 -15.42
C ARG A 163 9.61 -4.67 -14.28
N TYR A 164 10.30 -4.13 -13.29
CA TYR A 164 9.66 -3.50 -12.15
C TYR A 164 8.91 -2.22 -12.55
N VAL A 165 9.56 -1.31 -13.26
CA VAL A 165 8.92 -0.08 -13.79
C VAL A 165 7.67 -0.40 -14.59
N CYS A 166 7.72 -1.41 -15.45
CA CYS A 166 6.56 -1.78 -16.28
C CYS A 166 5.39 -2.32 -15.45
N ARG A 167 5.65 -3.05 -14.35
CA ARG A 167 4.59 -3.45 -13.40
C ARG A 167 4.01 -2.24 -12.68
N VAL A 168 4.84 -1.30 -12.23
CA VAL A 168 4.37 -0.07 -11.57
C VAL A 168 3.53 0.77 -12.52
N VAL A 169 3.96 0.95 -13.79
CA VAL A 169 3.18 1.67 -14.80
C VAL A 169 1.83 0.98 -15.06
N ALA A 170 1.81 -0.35 -15.16
CA ALA A 170 0.56 -1.09 -15.34
C ALA A 170 -0.39 -0.87 -14.15
N ASN A 171 0.12 -0.92 -12.91
CA ASN A 171 -0.67 -0.65 -11.71
C ASN A 171 -1.14 0.81 -11.64
N LEU A 172 -0.30 1.77 -12.04
CA LEU A 172 -0.67 3.19 -12.10
C LEU A 172 -1.88 3.42 -13.04
N VAL A 173 -1.85 2.79 -14.21
CA VAL A 173 -2.92 2.90 -15.21
C VAL A 173 -4.17 2.17 -14.75
N SER A 174 -4.04 0.93 -14.27
CA SER A 174 -5.20 0.14 -13.83
C SER A 174 -5.92 0.72 -12.62
N SER A 175 -5.22 1.47 -11.78
CA SER A 175 -5.80 2.18 -10.62
C SER A 175 -6.32 3.59 -10.95
N GLY A 176 -6.29 4.01 -12.22
CA GLY A 176 -6.85 5.29 -12.66
C GLY A 176 -5.98 6.52 -12.37
N PHE A 177 -4.73 6.34 -11.90
CA PHE A 177 -3.82 7.46 -11.62
C PHE A 177 -3.02 7.93 -12.84
N GLY A 178 -3.17 7.28 -13.99
CA GLY A 178 -2.46 7.66 -15.21
C GLY A 178 -2.98 6.96 -16.45
N ALA A 179 -2.31 7.21 -17.57
CA ALA A 179 -2.59 6.58 -18.85
C ALA A 179 -1.31 6.07 -19.50
N TRP A 180 -1.44 5.08 -20.39
CA TRP A 180 -0.32 4.63 -21.20
C TRP A 180 0.13 5.74 -22.16
N THR A 181 1.35 6.25 -21.98
CA THR A 181 2.01 7.11 -22.98
C THR A 181 2.67 6.27 -24.06
N GLU A 182 3.02 6.88 -25.18
CA GLU A 182 3.75 6.19 -26.24
C GLU A 182 5.11 5.67 -25.76
N GLN A 183 5.83 6.45 -24.97
CA GLN A 183 7.10 6.05 -24.37
C GLN A 183 6.94 4.85 -23.43
N ALA A 184 5.89 4.86 -22.58
CA ALA A 184 5.62 3.74 -21.68
C ALA A 184 5.24 2.47 -22.45
N ARG A 185 4.45 2.58 -23.54
CA ARG A 185 4.15 1.45 -24.43
C ARG A 185 5.41 0.90 -25.08
N SER A 186 6.24 1.77 -25.66
CA SER A 186 7.50 1.37 -26.30
C SER A 186 8.45 0.66 -25.35
N LEU A 187 8.49 1.11 -24.08
CA LEU A 187 9.34 0.50 -23.04
C LEU A 187 8.78 -0.86 -22.59
N CYS A 188 7.47 -0.97 -22.36
CA CYS A 188 6.87 -2.05 -21.58
C CYS A 188 6.10 -3.09 -22.41
N GLN A 189 5.65 -2.72 -23.60
CA GLN A 189 4.90 -3.60 -24.50
C GLN A 189 5.80 -3.88 -25.71
N PRO A 190 6.30 -5.12 -25.89
CA PRO A 190 7.03 -5.46 -27.10
C PRO A 190 6.11 -5.26 -28.29
N ARG A 191 6.62 -4.66 -29.37
CA ARG A 191 5.91 -4.56 -30.63
C ARG A 191 5.62 -5.99 -31.09
N THR A 192 4.34 -6.33 -31.23
CA THR A 192 3.95 -7.51 -32.00
C THR A 192 4.33 -7.25 -33.44
N THR A 193 5.41 -7.87 -33.87
CA THR A 193 5.79 -7.97 -35.30
C THR A 193 4.92 -8.99 -35.99
#